data_9771b6895afa2a6987a6f71dc4010013
#
_entry.id   9771b6895afa2a6987a6f71dc4010013
#
_cell.length_a   1.000
_cell.length_b   1.000
_cell.length_c   1.000
_cell.angle_alpha   90.00
_cell.angle_beta   90.00
_cell.angle_gamma   90.00
#
_symmetry.space_group_name_H-M   'P 1'
#
loop_
_entity.id
_entity.type
_entity.pdbx_description
1 polymer ?
#
loop_
_entity_poly.entity_id
_entity_poly.type
_entity_poly.pdbx_seq_one_letter_code
_entity_poly.pdbx_strand_id
1 'polypeptide(L)'
;MKLKRLIPLYIIVTFIFTLMYIIFAAKPLAKEYQFTPIWKISTANPAISEAEDGEKIMNFHLGQTLGYFTENGKVILYKTFPDRAAISNSYYALYDSQANNIPFYTNKAEPAGTIEASGYPFFIDNLIYIFLPGGSSFSKCDESGKILWTYEGILPITAFSAKEKYTAAGFADGTIKVFNNASGSEEINFAPGGSDYPVILGLDISADGQYVAAISGHNQQRFTLSHREENQQKIIFHTFLNSDTPYRTLVHFCKNGNRVLYNYKGAVGIYDLKEDKNTIIPIKDKVISIEENDNFVYMLSKNKTNYTVSIIEKTDTLEGTFSFEADSAFISTDGENLYIGKDNTISRLSVSQE
;
A
#
# COMPACT_ATOMS: atom_id res chain seq x y z
N MET A 1 48.75 -14.49 -55.46
CA MET A 1 49.15 -15.02 -54.13
C MET A 1 48.67 -14.22 -52.92
N LYS A 2 48.10 -13.02 -53.06
CA LYS A 2 47.61 -12.21 -51.96
C LYS A 2 46.17 -12.57 -51.44
N LEU A 3 45.33 -13.13 -52.29
CA LEU A 3 43.90 -13.41 -51.94
C LEU A 3 43.77 -14.57 -50.94
N LYS A 4 44.60 -15.61 -51.03
CA LYS A 4 44.55 -16.77 -50.10
C LYS A 4 44.94 -16.45 -48.64
N ARG A 5 45.59 -15.33 -48.37
CA ARG A 5 45.96 -14.91 -47.01
C ARG A 5 44.88 -14.04 -46.34
N LEU A 6 43.96 -13.47 -47.08
CA LEU A 6 42.90 -12.58 -46.55
C LEU A 6 41.68 -13.37 -46.05
N ILE A 7 41.39 -14.54 -46.59
CA ILE A 7 40.25 -15.42 -46.24
C ILE A 7 40.27 -15.77 -44.73
N PRO A 8 41.40 -16.23 -44.12
CA PRO A 8 41.42 -16.54 -42.68
C PRO A 8 41.24 -15.29 -41.81
N LEU A 9 41.70 -14.12 -42.25
CA LEU A 9 41.50 -12.87 -41.54
C LEU A 9 40.05 -12.47 -41.53
N TYR A 10 39.32 -12.58 -42.63
CA TYR A 10 37.88 -12.29 -42.68
C TYR A 10 37.08 -13.22 -41.79
N ILE A 11 37.41 -14.52 -41.76
CA ILE A 11 36.77 -15.50 -40.87
C ILE A 11 36.96 -15.13 -39.43
N ILE A 12 38.18 -14.73 -39.01
CA ILE A 12 38.47 -14.32 -37.64
C ILE A 12 37.72 -13.04 -37.27
N VAL A 13 37.70 -12.04 -38.14
CA VAL A 13 36.99 -10.78 -37.93
C VAL A 13 35.48 -11.03 -37.79
N THR A 14 34.88 -11.85 -38.70
CA THR A 14 33.48 -12.21 -38.64
C THR A 14 33.13 -12.95 -37.33
N PHE A 15 34.01 -13.90 -36.93
CA PHE A 15 33.81 -14.63 -35.68
C PHE A 15 33.86 -13.72 -34.46
N ILE A 16 34.84 -12.80 -34.40
CA ILE A 16 34.93 -11.81 -33.31
C ILE A 16 33.70 -10.89 -33.31
N PHE A 17 33.29 -10.42 -34.48
CA PHE A 17 32.10 -9.58 -34.58
C PHE A 17 30.82 -10.31 -34.13
N THR A 18 30.63 -11.56 -34.55
CA THR A 18 29.53 -12.42 -34.13
C THR A 18 29.56 -12.67 -32.62
N LEU A 19 30.76 -12.94 -32.07
CA LEU A 19 30.92 -13.13 -30.62
C LEU A 19 30.57 -11.86 -29.84
N MET A 20 31.06 -10.71 -30.28
CA MET A 20 30.72 -9.41 -29.71
C MET A 20 29.20 -9.14 -29.82
N TYR A 21 28.62 -9.41 -30.97
CA TYR A 21 27.18 -9.27 -31.18
C TYR A 21 26.38 -10.14 -30.19
N ILE A 22 26.76 -11.41 -30.02
CA ILE A 22 26.13 -12.31 -29.05
C ILE A 22 26.28 -11.76 -27.63
N ILE A 23 27.46 -11.29 -27.23
CA ILE A 23 27.71 -10.77 -25.88
C ILE A 23 26.94 -9.48 -25.61
N PHE A 24 26.86 -8.57 -26.59
CA PHE A 24 26.23 -7.27 -26.39
C PHE A 24 24.76 -7.20 -26.78
N ALA A 25 24.29 -8.04 -27.72
CA ALA A 25 22.92 -8.05 -28.23
C ALA A 25 22.07 -9.17 -27.62
N ALA A 26 22.63 -10.27 -27.15
CA ALA A 26 21.92 -11.32 -26.45
C ALA A 26 21.58 -10.82 -25.03
N LYS A 27 20.42 -10.20 -24.89
CA LYS A 27 19.85 -10.01 -23.55
C LYS A 27 19.36 -11.38 -23.06
N PRO A 28 19.61 -11.75 -21.80
CA PRO A 28 18.91 -12.91 -21.23
C PRO A 28 17.40 -12.73 -21.46
N LEU A 29 16.73 -13.80 -21.82
CA LEU A 29 15.27 -13.79 -21.87
C LEU A 29 14.76 -13.27 -20.52
N ALA A 30 13.87 -12.29 -20.56
CA ALA A 30 13.22 -11.85 -19.35
C ALA A 30 12.49 -13.06 -18.72
N LYS A 31 12.50 -13.12 -17.40
CA LYS A 31 11.71 -14.11 -16.68
C LYS A 31 10.25 -13.96 -17.09
N GLU A 32 9.61 -15.05 -17.49
CA GLU A 32 8.18 -15.04 -17.80
C GLU A 32 7.41 -15.47 -16.55
N TYR A 33 6.46 -14.63 -16.14
CA TYR A 33 5.58 -14.94 -15.03
C TYR A 33 4.23 -15.36 -15.54
N GLN A 34 3.77 -16.53 -15.09
CA GLN A 34 2.45 -17.04 -15.40
C GLN A 34 1.46 -16.71 -14.29
N PHE A 35 0.29 -16.22 -14.69
CA PHE A 35 -0.86 -16.00 -13.83
C PHE A 35 -1.87 -17.11 -14.06
N THR A 36 -1.87 -18.08 -13.17
CA THR A 36 -2.80 -19.23 -13.27
C THR A 36 -4.05 -18.94 -12.44
N PRO A 37 -5.24 -18.84 -13.06
CA PRO A 37 -6.49 -18.72 -12.33
C PRO A 37 -6.75 -20.00 -11.53
N ILE A 38 -6.93 -19.86 -10.21
CA ILE A 38 -7.20 -21.00 -9.31
C ILE A 38 -8.70 -21.14 -9.11
N TRP A 39 -9.35 -20.08 -8.71
CA TRP A 39 -10.80 -20.03 -8.54
C TRP A 39 -11.36 -18.62 -8.76
N LYS A 40 -12.66 -18.58 -9.02
CA LYS A 40 -13.45 -17.35 -9.10
C LYS A 40 -14.78 -17.57 -8.41
N ILE A 41 -15.13 -16.68 -7.50
CA ILE A 41 -16.40 -16.70 -6.78
C ILE A 41 -17.22 -15.47 -7.09
N SER A 42 -18.54 -15.60 -6.98
CA SER A 42 -19.47 -14.48 -7.07
C SER A 42 -19.80 -13.98 -5.67
N THR A 43 -19.75 -12.66 -5.49
CA THR A 43 -20.23 -11.98 -4.28
C THR A 43 -21.65 -11.43 -4.44
N ALA A 44 -22.30 -11.66 -5.59
CA ALA A 44 -23.71 -11.38 -5.77
C ALA A 44 -24.55 -12.49 -5.10
N ASN A 45 -25.08 -12.25 -3.92
CA ASN A 45 -25.82 -13.22 -3.10
C ASN A 45 -25.00 -14.49 -2.78
N PRO A 46 -23.84 -14.36 -2.15
CA PRO A 46 -22.98 -15.50 -1.88
C PRO A 46 -23.60 -16.42 -0.82
N ALA A 47 -23.35 -17.71 -0.93
CA ALA A 47 -23.56 -18.63 0.16
C ALA A 47 -22.55 -18.32 1.27
N ILE A 48 -23.03 -18.04 2.48
CA ILE A 48 -22.17 -17.80 3.63
C ILE A 48 -21.74 -19.14 4.22
N SER A 49 -20.46 -19.29 4.49
CA SER A 49 -19.84 -20.48 5.06
C SER A 49 -19.02 -20.09 6.30
N GLU A 50 -18.72 -21.06 7.13
CA GLU A 50 -17.77 -20.87 8.22
C GLU A 50 -16.34 -21.11 7.71
N ALA A 51 -15.37 -20.35 8.27
CA ALA A 51 -13.97 -20.61 8.03
C ALA A 51 -13.53 -21.86 8.79
N GLU A 52 -12.70 -22.69 8.18
CA GLU A 52 -12.05 -23.80 8.86
C GLU A 52 -10.93 -23.28 9.78
N ASP A 53 -10.58 -24.08 10.78
CA ASP A 53 -9.49 -23.73 11.70
C ASP A 53 -8.16 -23.59 10.94
N GLY A 54 -7.51 -22.44 11.11
CA GLY A 54 -6.25 -22.13 10.44
C GLY A 54 -6.39 -21.54 9.02
N GLU A 55 -7.60 -21.48 8.48
CA GLU A 55 -7.86 -20.85 7.18
C GLU A 55 -7.64 -19.32 7.27
N LYS A 56 -6.88 -18.76 6.34
CA LYS A 56 -6.65 -17.33 6.31
C LYS A 56 -7.89 -16.59 5.81
N ILE A 57 -8.29 -15.60 6.56
CA ILE A 57 -9.45 -14.75 6.26
C ILE A 57 -8.94 -13.38 5.77
N MET A 58 -9.46 -12.92 4.66
CA MET A 58 -9.16 -11.64 4.03
C MET A 58 -10.43 -10.81 3.89
N ASN A 59 -10.28 -9.49 4.00
CA ASN A 59 -11.39 -8.58 3.80
C ASN A 59 -11.56 -8.20 2.33
N PHE A 60 -12.76 -7.76 1.97
CA PHE A 60 -13.03 -7.07 0.72
C PHE A 60 -13.98 -5.90 0.94
N HIS A 61 -13.81 -4.88 0.11
CA HIS A 61 -14.71 -3.73 0.04
C HIS A 61 -14.92 -3.37 -1.44
N LEU A 62 -16.15 -3.59 -1.92
CA LEU A 62 -16.54 -3.37 -3.32
C LEU A 62 -17.80 -2.51 -3.38
N GLY A 63 -17.63 -1.24 -3.73
CA GLY A 63 -18.74 -0.28 -3.74
C GLY A 63 -19.36 -0.10 -2.36
N GLN A 64 -20.66 -0.41 -2.23
CA GLN A 64 -21.40 -0.38 -0.95
C GLN A 64 -21.53 -1.77 -0.32
N THR A 65 -20.61 -2.65 -0.62
CA THR A 65 -20.55 -3.99 -0.03
C THR A 65 -19.19 -4.24 0.60
N LEU A 66 -19.19 -4.93 1.72
CA LEU A 66 -18.00 -5.42 2.37
C LEU A 66 -18.20 -6.83 2.88
N GLY A 67 -17.13 -7.49 3.17
CA GLY A 67 -17.17 -8.82 3.76
C GLY A 67 -15.81 -9.46 3.91
N TYR A 68 -15.87 -10.75 4.20
CA TYR A 68 -14.68 -11.57 4.36
C TYR A 68 -14.78 -12.83 3.52
N PHE A 69 -13.66 -13.27 3.02
CA PHE A 69 -13.50 -14.52 2.29
C PHE A 69 -12.23 -15.24 2.71
N THR A 70 -12.19 -16.55 2.48
CA THR A 70 -11.00 -17.35 2.80
C THR A 70 -10.12 -17.55 1.56
N GLU A 71 -8.89 -17.96 1.79
CA GLU A 71 -7.95 -18.33 0.72
C GLU A 71 -8.49 -19.44 -0.22
N ASN A 72 -9.44 -20.25 0.26
CA ASN A 72 -10.10 -21.31 -0.51
C ASN A 72 -11.37 -20.85 -1.25
N GLY A 73 -11.72 -19.56 -1.17
CA GLY A 73 -12.85 -18.99 -1.90
C GLY A 73 -14.20 -19.14 -1.21
N LYS A 74 -14.24 -19.42 0.11
CA LYS A 74 -15.48 -19.38 0.89
C LYS A 74 -15.78 -17.95 1.31
N VAL A 75 -17.01 -17.49 1.16
CA VAL A 75 -17.45 -16.19 1.70
C VAL A 75 -17.92 -16.39 3.13
N ILE A 76 -17.27 -15.72 4.09
CA ILE A 76 -17.55 -15.82 5.53
C ILE A 76 -18.58 -14.76 5.94
N LEU A 77 -18.49 -13.59 5.38
CA LEU A 77 -19.36 -12.46 5.64
C LEU A 77 -19.62 -11.69 4.36
N TYR A 78 -20.86 -11.26 4.20
CA TYR A 78 -21.26 -10.33 3.16
C TYR A 78 -22.28 -9.36 3.75
N LYS A 79 -22.00 -8.07 3.69
CA LYS A 79 -22.87 -7.00 4.16
C LYS A 79 -22.95 -5.89 3.13
N THR A 80 -24.14 -5.36 2.94
CA THR A 80 -24.37 -4.09 2.26
C THR A 80 -24.57 -3.00 3.31
N PHE A 81 -24.10 -1.81 3.03
CA PHE A 81 -24.24 -0.68 3.94
C PHE A 81 -24.72 0.56 3.18
N PRO A 82 -25.74 1.27 3.69
CA PRO A 82 -26.29 2.44 3.02
C PRO A 82 -25.49 3.73 3.31
N ASP A 83 -24.79 3.82 4.44
CA ASP A 83 -24.09 5.02 4.87
C ASP A 83 -22.58 4.82 4.91
N ARG A 84 -22.02 4.33 6.01
CA ARG A 84 -20.58 4.24 6.22
C ARG A 84 -20.13 2.89 6.75
N ALA A 85 -18.93 2.53 6.40
CA ALA A 85 -18.30 1.32 6.87
C ALA A 85 -16.78 1.51 7.07
N ALA A 86 -16.22 0.78 8.01
CA ALA A 86 -14.80 0.58 8.18
C ALA A 86 -14.51 -0.92 8.24
N ILE A 87 -13.42 -1.36 7.64
CA ILE A 87 -13.02 -2.78 7.60
C ILE A 87 -11.51 -2.91 7.57
N SER A 88 -11.02 -3.93 8.28
CA SER A 88 -9.65 -4.47 8.17
C SER A 88 -9.73 -6.00 8.10
N ASN A 89 -8.60 -6.70 8.08
CA ASN A 89 -8.61 -8.16 8.15
C ASN A 89 -9.15 -8.72 9.48
N SER A 90 -9.21 -7.91 10.52
CA SER A 90 -9.62 -8.33 11.87
C SER A 90 -11.00 -7.85 12.27
N TYR A 91 -11.36 -6.62 11.89
CA TYR A 91 -12.58 -5.97 12.37
C TYR A 91 -13.34 -5.28 11.25
N TYR A 92 -14.67 -5.16 11.45
CA TYR A 92 -15.51 -4.28 10.65
C TYR A 92 -16.54 -3.55 11.51
N ALA A 93 -16.94 -2.37 11.07
CA ALA A 93 -18.03 -1.59 11.62
C ALA A 93 -18.92 -1.04 10.50
N LEU A 94 -20.24 -1.08 10.71
CA LEU A 94 -21.21 -0.35 9.90
C LEU A 94 -21.83 0.72 10.80
N TYR A 95 -21.82 1.97 10.37
CA TYR A 95 -22.21 3.07 11.23
C TYR A 95 -22.84 4.22 10.46
N ASP A 96 -23.69 4.96 11.15
CA ASP A 96 -24.28 6.21 10.69
C ASP A 96 -23.31 7.38 10.96
N SER A 97 -23.37 8.41 10.13
CA SER A 97 -22.58 9.64 10.28
C SER A 97 -22.80 10.40 11.59
N GLN A 98 -23.93 10.15 12.27
CA GLN A 98 -24.34 10.76 13.53
C GLN A 98 -24.15 9.82 14.74
N ALA A 99 -23.62 8.62 14.53
CA ALA A 99 -23.48 7.63 15.61
C ALA A 99 -22.52 8.13 16.70
N ASN A 100 -22.94 7.98 17.95
CA ASN A 100 -22.14 8.25 19.16
C ASN A 100 -21.60 6.97 19.80
N ASN A 101 -22.20 5.82 19.42
CA ASN A 101 -21.80 4.50 19.83
C ASN A 101 -21.68 3.66 18.57
N ILE A 102 -20.51 3.17 18.28
CA ILE A 102 -20.20 2.44 17.06
C ILE A 102 -19.86 1.00 17.43
N PRO A 103 -20.79 0.05 17.30
CA PRO A 103 -20.49 -1.36 17.49
C PRO A 103 -19.61 -1.85 16.36
N PHE A 104 -18.66 -2.70 16.68
CA PHE A 104 -17.81 -3.36 15.70
C PHE A 104 -17.70 -4.85 16.00
N TYR A 105 -17.30 -5.60 14.99
CA TYR A 105 -17.37 -7.05 14.97
C TYR A 105 -16.04 -7.61 14.45
N THR A 106 -15.76 -8.84 14.85
CA THR A 106 -14.63 -9.61 14.31
C THR A 106 -14.89 -10.02 12.86
N ASN A 107 -13.86 -10.50 12.18
CA ASN A 107 -13.97 -11.07 10.84
C ASN A 107 -14.84 -12.36 10.77
N LYS A 108 -15.20 -12.95 11.92
CA LYS A 108 -16.16 -14.06 12.05
C LYS A 108 -17.58 -13.59 12.37
N ALA A 109 -17.84 -12.28 12.30
CA ALA A 109 -19.13 -11.65 12.65
C ALA A 109 -19.52 -11.71 14.13
N GLU A 110 -18.60 -12.01 15.03
CA GLU A 110 -18.82 -11.98 16.46
C GLU A 110 -18.71 -10.55 16.99
N PRO A 111 -19.53 -10.13 17.95
CA PRO A 111 -19.36 -8.84 18.60
C PRO A 111 -17.96 -8.72 19.21
N ALA A 112 -17.20 -7.69 18.83
CA ALA A 112 -15.89 -7.42 19.38
C ALA A 112 -15.94 -6.32 20.44
N GLY A 113 -16.73 -5.27 20.21
CA GLY A 113 -16.85 -4.17 21.14
C GLY A 113 -17.69 -3.02 20.64
N THR A 114 -17.61 -1.89 21.35
CA THR A 114 -18.31 -0.65 20.97
C THR A 114 -17.39 0.52 21.24
N ILE A 115 -17.21 1.40 20.25
CA ILE A 115 -16.50 2.65 20.40
C ILE A 115 -17.52 3.71 20.86
N GLU A 116 -17.40 4.15 22.11
CA GLU A 116 -18.29 5.16 22.71
C GLU A 116 -17.79 6.58 22.38
N ALA A 117 -17.79 6.92 21.11
CA ALA A 117 -17.42 8.23 20.60
C ALA A 117 -18.06 8.48 19.22
N SER A 118 -18.28 9.76 18.91
CA SER A 118 -18.66 10.18 17.57
C SER A 118 -17.41 10.28 16.69
N GLY A 119 -17.54 9.87 15.42
CA GLY A 119 -16.45 10.05 14.47
C GLY A 119 -16.39 8.95 13.42
N TYR A 120 -15.15 8.72 12.93
CA TYR A 120 -14.88 7.79 11.85
C TYR A 120 -13.94 6.70 12.35
N PRO A 121 -14.45 5.47 12.61
CA PRO A 121 -13.59 4.34 12.95
C PRO A 121 -12.59 4.07 11.83
N PHE A 122 -11.37 3.74 12.22
CA PHE A 122 -10.31 3.40 11.30
C PHE A 122 -9.53 2.20 11.84
N PHE A 123 -9.63 1.08 11.15
CA PHE A 123 -8.99 -0.16 11.52
C PHE A 123 -7.75 -0.39 10.66
N ILE A 124 -6.63 -0.69 11.29
CA ILE A 124 -5.38 -1.12 10.63
C ILE A 124 -5.01 -2.44 11.28
N ASP A 125 -5.20 -3.55 10.59
CA ASP A 125 -5.06 -4.89 11.17
C ASP A 125 -5.84 -5.01 12.49
N ASN A 126 -5.16 -5.19 13.61
CA ASN A 126 -5.74 -5.27 14.96
C ASN A 126 -5.80 -3.91 15.69
N LEU A 127 -5.34 -2.85 15.07
CA LEU A 127 -5.33 -1.53 15.70
C LEU A 127 -6.65 -0.81 15.43
N ILE A 128 -7.21 -0.23 16.49
CA ILE A 128 -8.49 0.45 16.47
C ILE A 128 -8.29 1.93 16.77
N TYR A 129 -8.69 2.78 15.84
CA TYR A 129 -8.69 4.23 15.97
C TYR A 129 -10.07 4.80 15.67
N ILE A 130 -10.33 5.99 16.18
CA ILE A 130 -11.46 6.82 15.76
C ILE A 130 -10.97 8.23 15.49
N PHE A 131 -11.21 8.72 14.28
CA PHE A 131 -11.01 10.13 13.94
C PHE A 131 -12.22 10.92 14.42
N LEU A 132 -11.98 11.91 15.28
CA LEU A 132 -13.06 12.71 15.85
C LEU A 132 -13.62 13.71 14.84
N PRO A 133 -14.84 14.21 15.04
CA PRO A 133 -15.44 15.22 14.19
C PRO A 133 -14.53 16.44 14.04
N GLY A 134 -14.47 16.98 12.81
CA GLY A 134 -13.54 18.08 12.48
C GLY A 134 -12.22 17.64 11.87
N GLY A 135 -11.83 16.36 12.01
CA GLY A 135 -10.67 15.77 11.31
C GLY A 135 -9.30 16.25 11.79
N SER A 136 -9.23 16.92 12.96
CA SER A 136 -7.97 17.38 13.56
C SER A 136 -7.51 16.56 14.76
N SER A 137 -8.36 15.69 15.27
CA SER A 137 -8.15 14.90 16.48
C SER A 137 -8.47 13.42 16.23
N PHE A 138 -7.82 12.54 16.96
CA PHE A 138 -8.11 11.11 16.93
C PHE A 138 -7.84 10.45 18.27
N SER A 139 -8.50 9.30 18.49
CA SER A 139 -8.26 8.46 19.66
C SER A 139 -7.79 7.08 19.23
N LYS A 140 -6.94 6.48 20.02
CA LYS A 140 -6.62 5.05 19.96
C LYS A 140 -7.48 4.31 20.95
N CYS A 141 -8.06 3.18 20.53
CA CYS A 141 -8.87 2.31 21.37
C CYS A 141 -8.13 0.98 21.64
N ASP A 142 -8.58 0.29 22.69
CA ASP A 142 -8.25 -1.10 22.94
C ASP A 142 -9.14 -2.05 22.10
N GLU A 143 -8.95 -3.34 22.24
CA GLU A 143 -9.69 -4.39 21.51
C GLU A 143 -11.20 -4.41 21.83
N SER A 144 -11.64 -3.81 22.94
CA SER A 144 -13.05 -3.67 23.29
C SER A 144 -13.70 -2.39 22.77
N GLY A 145 -12.91 -1.48 22.18
CA GLY A 145 -13.35 -0.17 21.72
C GLY A 145 -13.22 0.95 22.76
N LYS A 146 -12.71 0.66 23.97
CA LYS A 146 -12.47 1.66 24.99
C LYS A 146 -11.30 2.55 24.61
N ILE A 147 -11.49 3.85 24.71
CA ILE A 147 -10.45 4.84 24.43
C ILE A 147 -9.29 4.69 25.44
N LEU A 148 -8.09 4.46 24.92
CA LEU A 148 -6.84 4.40 25.67
C LEU A 148 -6.24 5.80 25.85
N TRP A 149 -6.18 6.56 24.77
CA TRP A 149 -5.68 7.93 24.74
C TRP A 149 -6.25 8.69 23.55
N THR A 150 -6.20 10.01 23.62
CA THR A 150 -6.68 10.94 22.60
C THR A 150 -5.61 11.97 22.29
N TYR A 151 -5.38 12.20 21.01
CA TYR A 151 -4.70 13.39 20.54
C TYR A 151 -5.74 14.45 20.16
N GLU A 152 -5.66 15.60 20.80
CA GLU A 152 -6.49 16.76 20.48
C GLU A 152 -5.66 17.78 19.73
N GLY A 153 -6.05 18.10 18.51
CA GLY A 153 -5.39 19.03 17.62
C GLY A 153 -6.35 20.03 17.00
N ILE A 154 -5.79 21.10 16.45
CA ILE A 154 -6.52 22.13 15.74
C ILE A 154 -6.29 22.07 14.22
N LEU A 155 -5.21 21.43 13.81
CA LEU A 155 -4.82 21.31 12.39
C LEU A 155 -5.40 20.04 11.79
N PRO A 156 -5.94 20.11 10.56
CA PRO A 156 -6.44 18.91 9.88
C PRO A 156 -5.35 17.85 9.70
N ILE A 157 -5.70 16.61 10.02
CA ILE A 157 -4.88 15.43 9.75
C ILE A 157 -5.04 15.08 8.28
N THR A 158 -3.96 15.12 7.51
CA THR A 158 -3.96 14.91 6.06
C THR A 158 -3.37 13.57 5.66
N ALA A 159 -2.53 12.98 6.50
CA ALA A 159 -1.94 11.65 6.31
C ALA A 159 -1.84 10.93 7.66
N PHE A 160 -1.92 9.60 7.63
CA PHE A 160 -1.91 8.79 8.84
C PHE A 160 -1.35 7.41 8.54
N SER A 161 -0.50 6.92 9.42
CA SER A 161 0.03 5.55 9.40
C SER A 161 0.19 5.04 10.83
N ALA A 162 -0.07 3.77 11.03
CA ALA A 162 0.17 3.13 12.32
C ALA A 162 0.78 1.74 12.14
N LYS A 163 1.68 1.40 13.02
CA LYS A 163 2.27 0.07 13.22
C LYS A 163 2.01 -0.34 14.66
N GLU A 164 2.35 -1.55 15.03
CA GLU A 164 2.05 -2.09 16.36
C GLU A 164 2.44 -1.15 17.52
N LYS A 165 3.64 -0.55 17.46
CA LYS A 165 4.18 0.28 18.55
C LYS A 165 4.01 1.78 18.38
N TYR A 166 3.86 2.24 17.14
CA TYR A 166 3.91 3.67 16.82
C TYR A 166 2.82 4.08 15.84
N THR A 167 2.33 5.29 16.05
CA THR A 167 1.39 5.98 15.14
C THR A 167 2.04 7.27 14.65
N ALA A 168 1.97 7.51 13.36
CA ALA A 168 2.41 8.76 12.75
C ALA A 168 1.22 9.49 12.13
N ALA A 169 1.08 10.79 12.43
CA ALA A 169 0.09 11.67 11.82
C ALA A 169 0.77 12.85 11.14
N GLY A 170 0.38 13.12 9.92
CA GLY A 170 0.83 14.27 9.12
C GLY A 170 -0.30 15.29 9.00
N PHE A 171 0.06 16.57 9.07
CA PHE A 171 -0.88 17.68 9.19
C PHE A 171 -0.83 18.63 7.99
N ALA A 172 -1.86 19.48 7.92
CA ALA A 172 -2.02 20.44 6.83
C ALA A 172 -0.95 21.57 6.82
N ASP A 173 -0.28 21.81 7.93
CA ASP A 173 0.83 22.77 8.04
C ASP A 173 2.20 22.15 7.70
N GLY A 174 2.23 20.85 7.37
CA GLY A 174 3.46 20.12 7.05
C GLY A 174 4.17 19.53 8.26
N THR A 175 3.60 19.60 9.44
CA THR A 175 4.15 18.90 10.61
C THR A 175 3.82 17.41 10.55
N ILE A 176 4.71 16.60 11.13
CA ILE A 176 4.52 15.17 11.36
C ILE A 176 4.76 14.92 12.84
N LYS A 177 3.84 14.21 13.47
CA LYS A 177 3.94 13.79 14.87
C LYS A 177 3.94 12.28 14.94
N VAL A 178 4.79 11.73 15.80
CA VAL A 178 4.86 10.29 16.10
C VAL A 178 4.50 10.06 17.54
N PHE A 179 3.58 9.15 17.77
CA PHE A 179 3.03 8.77 19.05
C PHE A 179 3.40 7.34 19.42
N ASN A 180 3.69 7.11 20.69
CA ASN A 180 3.79 5.78 21.26
C ASN A 180 2.38 5.21 21.47
N ASN A 181 2.10 4.03 20.92
CA ASN A 181 0.76 3.45 20.96
C ASN A 181 0.30 3.01 22.35
N ALA A 182 1.23 2.67 23.24
CA ALA A 182 0.89 2.23 24.57
C ALA A 182 0.55 3.40 25.50
N SER A 183 1.30 4.51 25.42
CA SER A 183 1.17 5.66 26.33
C SER A 183 0.41 6.85 25.73
N GLY A 184 0.33 6.97 24.39
CA GLY A 184 -0.17 8.15 23.70
C GLY A 184 0.81 9.33 23.74
N SER A 185 2.02 9.16 24.28
CA SER A 185 3.02 10.22 24.34
C SER A 185 3.50 10.60 22.92
N GLU A 186 3.54 11.89 22.64
CA GLU A 186 4.21 12.45 21.47
C GLU A 186 5.71 12.30 21.66
N GLU A 187 6.34 11.44 20.85
CA GLU A 187 7.78 11.18 20.93
C GLU A 187 8.59 12.00 19.95
N ILE A 188 7.99 12.33 18.81
CA ILE A 188 8.62 13.09 17.73
C ILE A 188 7.63 14.12 17.18
N ASN A 189 8.16 15.32 16.92
CA ASN A 189 7.44 16.38 16.23
C ASN A 189 8.43 17.12 15.33
N PHE A 190 8.20 17.05 14.03
CA PHE A 190 9.09 17.68 13.05
C PHE A 190 8.34 18.07 11.79
N ALA A 191 8.95 18.95 10.99
CA ALA A 191 8.47 19.30 9.67
C ALA A 191 9.56 19.03 8.64
N PRO A 192 9.32 18.19 7.62
CA PRO A 192 10.32 17.92 6.59
C PRO A 192 10.65 19.14 5.73
N GLY A 193 9.75 20.13 5.67
CA GLY A 193 9.97 21.38 4.95
C GLY A 193 10.09 21.25 3.44
N GLY A 194 10.58 22.28 2.78
CA GLY A 194 10.94 22.23 1.34
C GLY A 194 9.83 22.64 0.37
N SER A 195 8.70 23.15 0.83
CA SER A 195 7.62 23.72 0.03
C SER A 195 6.99 24.94 0.71
N ASP A 196 6.51 25.89 -0.07
CA ASP A 196 5.75 27.05 0.43
C ASP A 196 4.37 26.61 0.97
N TYR A 197 3.87 25.47 0.53
CA TYR A 197 2.62 24.86 1.00
C TYR A 197 2.91 23.45 1.52
N PRO A 198 3.36 23.33 2.76
CA PRO A 198 4.05 22.12 3.24
C PRO A 198 3.14 20.95 3.60
N VAL A 199 1.86 20.96 3.28
CA VAL A 199 0.89 19.90 3.62
C VAL A 199 1.45 18.48 3.42
N ILE A 200 1.25 17.60 4.38
CA ILE A 200 1.63 16.19 4.27
C ILE A 200 0.57 15.43 3.46
N LEU A 201 0.95 14.91 2.32
CA LEU A 201 0.03 14.21 1.40
C LEU A 201 0.14 12.69 1.44
N GLY A 202 1.26 12.17 1.86
CA GLY A 202 1.50 10.75 2.08
C GLY A 202 2.45 10.54 3.24
N LEU A 203 2.25 9.48 4.01
CA LEU A 203 3.01 9.20 5.21
C LEU A 203 3.01 7.69 5.48
N ASP A 204 4.17 7.15 5.83
CA ASP A 204 4.28 5.86 6.48
C ASP A 204 5.42 5.89 7.52
N ILE A 205 5.30 5.03 8.52
CA ILE A 205 6.30 4.82 9.56
C ILE A 205 6.80 3.37 9.49
N SER A 206 8.09 3.16 9.71
CA SER A 206 8.65 1.81 9.80
C SER A 206 8.12 1.05 11.02
N ALA A 207 8.14 -0.28 10.98
CA ALA A 207 7.60 -1.13 12.05
C ALA A 207 8.31 -0.90 13.40
N ASP A 208 9.59 -0.56 13.37
CA ASP A 208 10.40 -0.24 14.56
C ASP A 208 10.29 1.23 15.02
N GLY A 209 9.58 2.07 14.23
CA GLY A 209 9.41 3.49 14.51
C GLY A 209 10.64 4.35 14.25
N GLN A 210 11.72 3.79 13.68
CA GLN A 210 12.97 4.52 13.46
C GLN A 210 12.92 5.40 12.22
N TYR A 211 12.17 5.01 11.21
CA TYR A 211 12.09 5.73 9.95
C TYR A 211 10.69 6.29 9.73
N VAL A 212 10.63 7.51 9.21
CA VAL A 212 9.41 8.15 8.74
C VAL A 212 9.61 8.56 7.30
N ALA A 213 8.72 8.13 6.44
CA ALA A 213 8.71 8.49 5.02
C ALA A 213 7.47 9.31 4.70
N ALA A 214 7.63 10.42 4.00
CA ALA A 214 6.54 11.33 3.70
C ALA A 214 6.64 11.95 2.31
N ILE A 215 5.49 12.26 1.72
CA ILE A 215 5.35 13.19 0.60
C ILE A 215 4.71 14.46 1.13
N SER A 216 5.36 15.58 0.94
CA SER A 216 4.91 16.89 1.39
C SER A 216 4.86 17.90 0.26
N GLY A 217 4.05 18.93 0.45
CA GLY A 217 3.95 20.09 -0.43
C GLY A 217 2.87 19.98 -1.48
N HIS A 218 2.34 21.18 -1.77
CA HIS A 218 1.55 21.46 -2.97
C HIS A 218 2.45 22.11 -3.98
N ASN A 219 2.63 22.30 -5.02
CA ASN A 219 3.74 22.82 -5.87
C ASN A 219 5.14 22.43 -5.35
N GLN A 220 5.98 21.87 -6.16
CA GLN A 220 7.27 21.33 -5.75
C GLN A 220 7.13 20.25 -4.66
N GLN A 221 6.31 19.25 -4.94
CA GLN A 221 6.18 18.10 -4.03
C GLN A 221 7.52 17.45 -3.79
N ARG A 222 7.72 17.02 -2.56
CA ARG A 222 8.98 16.42 -2.11
C ARG A 222 8.71 15.13 -1.38
N PHE A 223 9.40 14.09 -1.76
CA PHE A 223 9.55 12.89 -0.94
C PHE A 223 10.70 13.08 0.02
N THR A 224 10.51 12.70 1.27
CA THR A 224 11.53 12.70 2.31
C THR A 224 11.49 11.39 3.06
N LEU A 225 12.68 10.87 3.37
CA LEU A 225 12.89 9.77 4.31
C LEU A 225 13.76 10.29 5.44
N SER A 226 13.30 10.13 6.66
CA SER A 226 13.99 10.56 7.86
C SER A 226 14.23 9.39 8.80
N HIS A 227 15.32 9.47 9.54
CA HIS A 227 15.73 8.51 10.57
C HIS A 227 15.74 9.16 11.94
N ARG A 228 15.33 8.43 12.95
CA ARG A 228 15.32 8.89 14.33
C ARG A 228 16.73 8.90 14.91
N GLU A 229 17.14 10.06 15.39
CA GLU A 229 18.36 10.23 16.19
C GLU A 229 17.93 10.80 17.57
N GLU A 230 17.88 9.94 18.58
CA GLU A 230 17.34 10.27 19.90
C GLU A 230 15.89 10.80 19.85
N ASN A 231 15.69 12.09 20.11
CA ASN A 231 14.39 12.77 20.11
C ASN A 231 14.16 13.62 18.85
N GLN A 232 14.95 13.45 17.81
CA GLN A 232 14.86 14.22 16.57
C GLN A 232 14.74 13.30 15.37
N GLN A 233 14.12 13.81 14.31
CA GLN A 233 14.11 13.15 12.99
C GLN A 233 15.07 13.90 12.07
N LYS A 234 16.07 13.17 11.54
CA LYS A 234 17.01 13.68 10.58
C LYS A 234 16.68 13.16 9.19
N ILE A 235 16.54 14.05 8.23
CA ILE A 235 16.32 13.67 6.83
C ILE A 235 17.61 13.01 6.31
N ILE A 236 17.50 11.75 5.90
CA ILE A 236 18.61 10.96 5.34
C ILE A 236 18.53 10.89 3.82
N PHE A 237 17.32 10.99 3.25
CA PHE A 237 17.12 11.06 1.81
C PHE A 237 15.97 12.00 1.47
N HIS A 238 16.09 12.71 0.35
CA HIS A 238 14.98 13.47 -0.20
C HIS A 238 15.11 13.64 -1.71
N THR A 239 13.97 13.79 -2.37
CA THR A 239 13.94 14.15 -3.79
C THR A 239 12.72 15.03 -4.09
N PHE A 240 12.90 16.02 -4.96
CA PHE A 240 11.76 16.76 -5.49
C PHE A 240 11.07 15.94 -6.56
N LEU A 241 9.75 15.90 -6.48
CA LEU A 241 8.90 15.18 -7.41
C LEU A 241 8.41 16.15 -8.50
N ASN A 242 8.45 15.70 -9.74
CA ASN A 242 7.80 16.46 -10.83
C ASN A 242 6.29 16.22 -10.77
N SER A 243 5.66 16.73 -9.72
CA SER A 243 4.26 16.50 -9.38
C SER A 243 3.66 17.71 -8.68
N ASP A 244 2.39 17.93 -8.95
CA ASP A 244 1.55 18.97 -8.36
C ASP A 244 0.22 18.38 -7.82
N THR A 245 0.24 17.11 -7.45
CA THR A 245 -0.95 16.37 -7.05
C THR A 245 -1.60 16.97 -5.81
N PRO A 246 -2.86 17.42 -5.85
CA PRO A 246 -3.52 18.07 -4.71
C PRO A 246 -4.21 17.09 -3.77
N TYR A 247 -4.02 15.79 -3.94
CA TYR A 247 -4.70 14.73 -3.20
C TYR A 247 -3.71 13.81 -2.50
N ARG A 248 -4.22 13.06 -1.54
CA ARG A 248 -3.48 12.07 -0.78
C ARG A 248 -2.79 11.07 -1.70
N THR A 249 -1.53 10.81 -1.42
CA THR A 249 -0.67 9.84 -2.09
C THR A 249 -0.34 8.67 -1.15
N LEU A 250 0.14 7.55 -1.71
CA LEU A 250 0.55 6.41 -0.93
C LEU A 250 2.05 6.45 -0.69
N VAL A 251 2.44 6.21 0.54
CA VAL A 251 3.80 5.91 0.96
C VAL A 251 3.74 4.59 1.73
N HIS A 252 4.64 3.68 1.46
CA HIS A 252 4.59 2.33 2.02
C HIS A 252 5.99 1.80 2.31
N PHE A 253 6.27 1.46 3.56
CA PHE A 253 7.43 0.66 3.92
C PHE A 253 7.15 -0.80 3.63
N CYS A 254 8.01 -1.43 2.82
CA CYS A 254 7.93 -2.87 2.60
C CYS A 254 8.13 -3.64 3.90
N LYS A 255 7.52 -4.82 4.00
CA LYS A 255 7.56 -5.68 5.19
C LYS A 255 8.97 -6.00 5.69
N ASN A 256 9.95 -6.07 4.78
CA ASN A 256 11.35 -6.30 5.13
C ASN A 256 12.06 -5.07 5.73
N GLY A 257 11.37 -3.90 5.79
CA GLY A 257 11.91 -2.64 6.33
C GLY A 257 13.03 -1.99 5.52
N ASN A 258 13.48 -2.60 4.41
CA ASN A 258 14.63 -2.10 3.66
C ASN A 258 14.25 -1.19 2.48
N ARG A 259 12.97 -1.11 2.15
CA ARG A 259 12.46 -0.36 0.99
C ARG A 259 11.28 0.48 1.36
N VAL A 260 11.19 1.63 0.70
CA VAL A 260 10.05 2.54 0.77
C VAL A 260 9.54 2.81 -0.63
N LEU A 261 8.26 2.54 -0.84
CA LEU A 261 7.55 2.92 -2.05
C LEU A 261 6.82 4.22 -1.81
N TYR A 262 6.84 5.10 -2.80
CA TYR A 262 6.10 6.35 -2.76
C TYR A 262 5.55 6.68 -4.14
N ASN A 263 4.24 6.93 -4.22
CA ASN A 263 3.62 7.24 -5.50
C ASN A 263 3.37 8.73 -5.65
N TYR A 264 3.53 9.21 -6.87
CA TYR A 264 3.21 10.56 -7.28
C TYR A 264 2.69 10.57 -8.73
N LYS A 265 2.31 11.71 -9.25
CA LYS A 265 1.73 11.80 -10.59
C LYS A 265 2.68 11.26 -11.66
N GLY A 266 2.26 10.17 -12.28
CA GLY A 266 2.97 9.55 -13.41
C GLY A 266 4.06 8.56 -13.05
N ALA A 267 4.35 8.33 -11.76
CA ALA A 267 5.38 7.40 -11.36
C ALA A 267 5.23 6.86 -9.92
N VAL A 268 6.00 5.81 -9.66
CA VAL A 268 6.29 5.32 -8.30
C VAL A 268 7.80 5.32 -8.11
N GLY A 269 8.25 5.91 -7.03
CA GLY A 269 9.63 5.81 -6.57
C GLY A 269 9.78 4.65 -5.59
N ILE A 270 10.91 3.97 -5.67
CA ILE A 270 11.32 2.91 -4.74
C ILE A 270 12.70 3.28 -4.23
N TYR A 271 12.80 3.58 -2.95
CA TYR A 271 14.07 3.84 -2.30
C TYR A 271 14.51 2.61 -1.50
N ASP A 272 15.68 2.09 -1.83
CA ASP A 272 16.35 1.00 -1.10
C ASP A 272 17.30 1.59 -0.06
N LEU A 273 17.02 1.34 1.23
CA LEU A 273 17.81 1.87 2.34
C LEU A 273 19.19 1.24 2.46
N LYS A 274 19.37 0.01 1.98
CA LYS A 274 20.66 -0.69 2.06
C LYS A 274 21.60 -0.27 0.94
N GLU A 275 21.05 -0.11 -0.27
CA GLU A 275 21.81 0.23 -1.45
C GLU A 275 21.95 1.75 -1.64
N ASP A 276 21.24 2.56 -0.83
CA ASP A 276 21.12 4.01 -0.99
C ASP A 276 20.73 4.39 -2.43
N LYS A 277 19.76 3.66 -2.97
CA LYS A 277 19.37 3.75 -4.38
C LYS A 277 17.90 4.11 -4.51
N ASN A 278 17.63 5.08 -5.38
CA ASN A 278 16.28 5.47 -5.74
C ASN A 278 15.96 5.07 -7.18
N THR A 279 14.97 4.20 -7.37
CA THR A 279 14.52 3.75 -8.69
C THR A 279 13.14 4.34 -8.97
N ILE A 280 12.91 4.83 -10.19
CA ILE A 280 11.64 5.42 -10.60
C ILE A 280 11.00 4.53 -11.66
N ILE A 281 9.78 4.10 -11.40
CA ILE A 281 8.97 3.27 -12.31
C ILE A 281 7.81 4.12 -12.84
N PRO A 282 7.67 4.31 -14.15
CA PRO A 282 6.56 5.05 -14.74
C PRO A 282 5.24 4.30 -14.53
N ILE A 283 4.28 4.95 -13.86
CA ILE A 283 2.90 4.46 -13.69
C ILE A 283 1.96 5.62 -13.99
N LYS A 284 1.22 5.53 -15.09
CA LYS A 284 0.45 6.67 -15.62
C LYS A 284 -0.78 7.02 -14.78
N ASP A 285 -1.45 6.02 -14.23
CA ASP A 285 -2.73 6.16 -13.57
C ASP A 285 -2.55 6.35 -12.06
N LYS A 286 -3.59 6.87 -11.39
CA LYS A 286 -3.56 7.07 -9.94
C LYS A 286 -3.49 5.73 -9.21
N VAL A 287 -2.40 5.48 -8.50
CA VAL A 287 -2.28 4.31 -7.61
C VAL A 287 -3.24 4.48 -6.43
N ILE A 288 -4.04 3.45 -6.16
CA ILE A 288 -5.06 3.43 -5.11
C ILE A 288 -4.81 2.37 -4.04
N SER A 289 -4.02 1.34 -4.34
CA SER A 289 -3.60 0.32 -3.38
C SER A 289 -2.22 -0.22 -3.74
N ILE A 290 -1.48 -0.60 -2.71
CA ILE A 290 -0.20 -1.29 -2.78
C ILE A 290 -0.31 -2.52 -1.89
N GLU A 291 -0.04 -3.69 -2.46
CA GLU A 291 0.01 -4.97 -1.77
C GLU A 291 1.35 -5.63 -2.04
N GLU A 292 1.85 -6.40 -1.08
CA GLU A 292 3.12 -7.09 -1.28
C GLU A 292 3.10 -8.52 -0.74
N ASN A 293 3.81 -9.40 -1.41
CA ASN A 293 4.22 -10.70 -0.93
C ASN A 293 5.76 -10.78 -0.87
N ASP A 294 6.31 -11.97 -0.71
CA ASP A 294 7.77 -12.14 -0.57
C ASP A 294 8.55 -11.75 -1.83
N ASN A 295 7.96 -11.93 -3.02
CA ASN A 295 8.64 -11.76 -4.30
C ASN A 295 8.24 -10.48 -5.03
N PHE A 296 7.00 -10.02 -4.87
CA PHE A 296 6.40 -8.95 -5.67
C PHE A 296 5.76 -7.86 -4.82
N VAL A 297 5.71 -6.70 -5.44
CA VAL A 297 4.81 -5.60 -5.07
C VAL A 297 3.78 -5.46 -6.18
N TYR A 298 2.51 -5.50 -5.80
CA TYR A 298 1.37 -5.30 -6.68
C TYR A 298 0.79 -3.91 -6.42
N MET A 299 0.58 -3.17 -7.49
CA MET A 299 -0.03 -1.83 -7.40
C MET A 299 -1.29 -1.81 -8.22
N LEU A 300 -2.40 -1.49 -7.59
CA LEU A 300 -3.66 -1.22 -8.28
C LEU A 300 -3.75 0.26 -8.58
N SER A 301 -3.83 0.61 -9.84
CA SER A 301 -4.08 1.97 -10.30
C SER A 301 -5.43 2.09 -11.00
N LYS A 302 -6.00 3.30 -10.97
CA LYS A 302 -7.35 3.57 -11.49
C LYS A 302 -7.35 4.81 -12.37
N ASN A 303 -8.03 4.68 -13.52
CA ASN A 303 -8.37 5.78 -14.41
C ASN A 303 -9.83 5.62 -14.84
N LYS A 304 -10.74 6.37 -14.22
CA LYS A 304 -12.20 6.22 -14.36
C LYS A 304 -12.64 4.79 -13.98
N THR A 305 -13.14 4.01 -14.95
CA THR A 305 -13.55 2.61 -14.79
C THR A 305 -12.45 1.62 -15.17
N ASN A 306 -11.33 2.09 -15.71
CA ASN A 306 -10.22 1.22 -16.04
C ASN A 306 -9.26 1.07 -14.85
N TYR A 307 -9.03 -0.15 -14.45
CA TYR A 307 -8.09 -0.54 -13.40
C TYR A 307 -6.90 -1.26 -14.02
N THR A 308 -5.71 -0.95 -13.54
CA THR A 308 -4.47 -1.60 -13.97
C THR A 308 -3.72 -2.13 -12.76
N VAL A 309 -3.36 -3.40 -12.78
CA VAL A 309 -2.45 -4.02 -11.84
C VAL A 309 -1.06 -3.99 -12.43
N SER A 310 -0.13 -3.34 -11.75
CA SER A 310 1.29 -3.34 -12.08
C SER A 310 2.03 -4.26 -11.12
N ILE A 311 2.92 -5.10 -11.65
CA ILE A 311 3.66 -6.11 -10.91
C ILE A 311 5.13 -5.73 -10.94
N ILE A 312 5.68 -5.50 -9.78
CA ILE A 312 7.07 -5.08 -9.60
C ILE A 312 7.76 -6.19 -8.82
N GLU A 313 8.81 -6.76 -9.41
CA GLU A 313 9.69 -7.66 -8.68
C GLU A 313 10.45 -6.87 -7.61
N LYS A 314 10.79 -7.49 -6.48
CA LYS A 314 11.56 -6.83 -5.41
C LYS A 314 13.00 -6.45 -5.80
N THR A 315 13.38 -6.68 -7.04
CA THR A 315 14.59 -6.15 -7.71
C THR A 315 14.39 -4.78 -8.35
N ASP A 316 13.22 -4.11 -8.11
CA ASP A 316 12.82 -2.81 -8.65
C ASP A 316 12.57 -2.82 -10.18
N THR A 317 12.16 -3.96 -10.71
CA THR A 317 11.83 -4.12 -12.12
C THR A 317 10.34 -4.28 -12.31
N LEU A 318 9.75 -3.53 -13.25
CA LEU A 318 8.37 -3.72 -13.67
C LEU A 318 8.29 -4.95 -14.58
N GLU A 319 7.72 -6.03 -14.06
CA GLU A 319 7.63 -7.31 -14.77
C GLU A 319 6.44 -7.39 -15.72
N GLY A 320 5.35 -6.74 -15.37
CA GLY A 320 4.17 -6.76 -16.22
C GLY A 320 3.03 -5.90 -15.70
N THR A 321 2.05 -5.73 -16.57
CA THR A 321 0.79 -5.06 -16.24
C THR A 321 -0.36 -5.76 -16.92
N PHE A 322 -1.52 -5.77 -16.27
CA PHE A 322 -2.77 -6.13 -16.92
C PHE A 322 -3.88 -5.20 -16.45
N SER A 323 -4.88 -5.00 -17.31
CA SER A 323 -5.96 -4.06 -17.06
C SER A 323 -7.32 -4.71 -17.22
N PHE A 324 -8.30 -4.16 -16.52
CA PHE A 324 -9.70 -4.57 -16.59
C PHE A 324 -10.62 -3.40 -16.28
N GLU A 325 -11.86 -3.46 -16.76
CA GLU A 325 -12.89 -2.47 -16.44
C GLU A 325 -13.72 -2.95 -15.26
N ALA A 326 -14.01 -2.02 -14.33
CA ALA A 326 -14.87 -2.24 -13.18
C ALA A 326 -15.43 -0.90 -12.64
N ASP A 327 -16.53 -0.94 -11.91
CA ASP A 327 -16.99 0.18 -11.11
C ASP A 327 -16.19 0.28 -9.82
N SER A 328 -15.91 -0.87 -9.21
CA SER A 328 -15.08 -1.01 -8.00
C SER A 328 -14.15 -2.22 -8.10
N ALA A 329 -12.95 -2.08 -7.54
CA ALA A 329 -11.98 -3.16 -7.49
C ALA A 329 -11.06 -3.03 -6.27
N PHE A 330 -10.51 -4.16 -5.84
CA PHE A 330 -9.43 -4.24 -4.86
C PHE A 330 -8.43 -5.32 -5.29
N ILE A 331 -7.26 -5.27 -4.70
CA ILE A 331 -6.28 -6.36 -4.71
C ILE A 331 -5.91 -6.71 -3.26
N SER A 332 -5.53 -7.95 -3.04
CA SER A 332 -4.95 -8.45 -1.79
C SER A 332 -3.98 -9.58 -2.10
N THR A 333 -3.07 -9.86 -1.18
CA THR A 333 -2.05 -10.90 -1.38
C THR A 333 -1.95 -11.83 -0.18
N ASP A 334 -1.62 -13.09 -0.46
CA ASP A 334 -1.28 -14.08 0.54
C ASP A 334 -0.33 -15.14 -0.02
N GLY A 335 0.87 -15.25 0.56
CA GLY A 335 1.91 -16.10 0.03
C GLY A 335 2.18 -15.77 -1.44
N GLU A 336 2.10 -16.74 -2.32
CA GLU A 336 2.28 -16.56 -3.78
C GLU A 336 0.98 -16.17 -4.51
N ASN A 337 -0.12 -15.98 -3.78
CA ASN A 337 -1.42 -15.71 -4.38
C ASN A 337 -1.72 -14.23 -4.46
N LEU A 338 -2.32 -13.84 -5.57
CA LEU A 338 -2.94 -12.55 -5.80
C LEU A 338 -4.45 -12.71 -5.88
N TYR A 339 -5.17 -11.97 -5.06
CA TYR A 339 -6.63 -11.90 -5.09
C TYR A 339 -7.06 -10.60 -5.73
N ILE A 340 -8.01 -10.70 -6.65
CA ILE A 340 -8.56 -9.54 -7.36
C ILE A 340 -10.05 -9.52 -7.19
N GLY A 341 -10.55 -8.50 -6.54
CA GLY A 341 -11.97 -8.20 -6.49
C GLY A 341 -12.36 -7.25 -7.62
N LYS A 342 -13.47 -7.56 -8.28
CA LYS A 342 -14.03 -6.78 -9.36
C LYS A 342 -15.55 -6.81 -9.27
N ASP A 343 -16.18 -5.68 -8.99
CA ASP A 343 -17.63 -5.52 -8.87
C ASP A 343 -18.26 -6.56 -7.93
N ASN A 344 -18.78 -7.64 -8.49
CA ASN A 344 -19.43 -8.72 -7.75
C ASN A 344 -18.65 -10.04 -7.81
N THR A 345 -17.36 -10.00 -8.06
CA THR A 345 -16.55 -11.22 -8.16
C THR A 345 -15.21 -11.07 -7.45
N ILE A 346 -14.71 -12.16 -6.88
CA ILE A 346 -13.35 -12.28 -6.38
C ILE A 346 -12.69 -13.45 -7.10
N SER A 347 -11.48 -13.25 -7.55
CA SER A 347 -10.66 -14.26 -8.24
C SER A 347 -9.33 -14.43 -7.52
N ARG A 348 -8.87 -15.68 -7.39
CA ARG A 348 -7.51 -16.01 -6.93
C ARG A 348 -6.66 -16.40 -8.13
N LEU A 349 -5.50 -15.81 -8.21
CA LEU A 349 -4.46 -16.11 -9.18
C LEU A 349 -3.23 -16.61 -8.42
N SER A 350 -2.62 -17.67 -8.89
CA SER A 350 -1.26 -18.06 -8.49
C SER A 350 -0.27 -17.42 -9.46
N VAL A 351 0.80 -16.88 -8.91
CA VAL A 351 1.89 -16.28 -9.67
C VAL A 351 3.09 -17.21 -9.60
N SER A 352 3.44 -17.83 -10.70
CA SER A 352 4.61 -18.72 -10.81
C SER A 352 5.59 -18.20 -11.85
N GLN A 353 6.86 -18.48 -11.65
CA GLN A 353 7.91 -18.22 -12.62
C GLN A 353 8.15 -19.50 -13.44
N GLU A 354 8.17 -19.42 -14.78
CA GLU A 354 8.68 -20.48 -15.67
C GLU A 354 10.20 -20.45 -15.81
#